data_0d9bd09f6dba31496d773429d4b0a561
#
_entry.id   0d9bd09f6dba31496d773429d4b0a561
#
_cell.length_a   1.000
_cell.length_b   1.000
_cell.length_c   1.000
_cell.angle_alpha   90.00
_cell.angle_beta   90.00
_cell.angle_gamma   90.00
#
_symmetry.space_group_name_H-M   'P 1'
#
loop_
_entity.id
_entity.type
_entity.pdbx_description
1 polymer ?
#
loop_
_entity_poly.entity_id
_entity_poly.type
_entity_poly.pdbx_seq_one_letter_code
_entity_poly.pdbx_strand_id
1 'polypeptide(L)'
;MIPKGSGYVNKEKLNSALSLDHLNLQWPALSITQSSFKEICSINASLDKQLDLNERFKEEYGISLPAPGKMVNHSTGSVFWVSPSQWFVTSNECNPYFDQLLTKKFNDVSTVTLQTDAWISIKIEGPASLDVLERLIKIDLSERNFPSGSATRTGCSHMTIFIQKPHQEDCFIILGARSYTKSLVDTITQATENILGKKE
;
A
#
# COMPACT_ATOMS: atom_id res chain seq x y z
N MET A 1 -1.09 -11.87 40.31
CA MET A 1 -2.06 -12.51 39.39
C MET A 1 -2.71 -11.40 38.57
N ILE A 2 -2.22 -11.12 37.36
CA ILE A 2 -2.73 -10.07 36.48
C ILE A 2 -3.82 -10.72 35.61
N PRO A 3 -5.04 -10.18 35.55
CA PRO A 3 -6.08 -10.75 34.71
C PRO A 3 -5.69 -10.60 33.24
N LYS A 4 -5.66 -11.71 32.50
CA LYS A 4 -5.59 -11.70 31.04
C LYS A 4 -6.86 -11.06 30.48
N GLY A 5 -6.81 -9.77 30.20
CA GLY A 5 -7.85 -9.08 29.43
C GLY A 5 -7.75 -9.50 27.98
N SER A 6 -8.56 -10.45 27.55
CA SER A 6 -8.79 -10.78 26.14
C SER A 6 -9.67 -9.70 25.52
N GLY A 7 -9.09 -8.55 25.22
CA GLY A 7 -9.75 -7.50 24.44
C GLY A 7 -9.53 -7.69 22.94
N TYR A 8 -9.83 -8.87 22.39
CA TYR A 8 -9.95 -9.01 20.96
C TYR A 8 -11.27 -8.36 20.53
N VAL A 9 -11.18 -7.12 20.08
CA VAL A 9 -12.28 -6.49 19.35
C VAL A 9 -12.49 -7.30 18.07
N ASN A 10 -13.71 -7.79 17.88
CA ASN A 10 -14.06 -8.60 16.71
C ASN A 10 -13.82 -7.76 15.44
N LYS A 11 -12.81 -8.10 14.65
CA LYS A 11 -12.40 -7.36 13.45
C LYS A 11 -13.54 -7.18 12.43
N GLU A 12 -14.52 -8.10 12.40
CA GLU A 12 -15.67 -8.01 11.51
C GLU A 12 -16.56 -6.78 11.72
N LYS A 13 -16.61 -6.24 12.95
CA LYS A 13 -17.41 -5.04 13.26
C LYS A 13 -16.74 -3.71 12.92
N LEU A 14 -15.41 -3.67 12.85
CA LEU A 14 -14.66 -2.44 12.50
C LEU A 14 -14.63 -2.16 10.98
N ASN A 15 -14.85 -3.16 10.17
CA ASN A 15 -14.78 -3.04 8.71
C ASN A 15 -15.99 -2.36 8.06
N SER A 16 -17.13 -2.26 8.75
CA SER A 16 -18.39 -1.89 8.07
C SER A 16 -18.57 -0.42 7.72
N ALA A 17 -17.86 0.52 8.33
CA ALA A 17 -18.09 1.95 8.13
C ALA A 17 -17.15 2.63 7.10
N LEU A 18 -16.00 2.05 6.79
CA LEU A 18 -14.95 2.64 5.93
C LEU A 18 -14.33 1.62 4.97
N SER A 19 -15.03 0.51 4.74
CA SER A 19 -14.59 -0.53 3.81
C SER A 19 -14.72 -0.05 2.36
N LEU A 20 -13.68 -0.28 1.55
CA LEU A 20 -13.71 -0.11 0.10
C LEU A 20 -14.22 -1.38 -0.61
N ASP A 21 -14.80 -2.35 0.10
CA ASP A 21 -15.16 -3.68 -0.41
C ASP A 21 -16.07 -3.65 -1.65
N HIS A 22 -16.69 -2.50 -1.92
CA HIS A 22 -17.54 -2.27 -3.10
C HIS A 22 -16.99 -1.20 -4.04
N LEU A 23 -15.74 -0.71 -3.83
CA LEU A 23 -15.16 0.25 -4.75
C LEU A 23 -14.90 -0.43 -6.10
N ASN A 24 -15.76 -0.15 -7.06
CA ASN A 24 -15.66 -0.62 -8.42
C ASN A 24 -16.24 0.45 -9.36
N LEU A 25 -15.42 1.42 -9.71
CA LEU A 25 -15.77 2.49 -10.64
C LEU A 25 -15.12 2.19 -11.98
N GLN A 26 -15.92 2.25 -13.05
CA GLN A 26 -15.48 1.87 -14.39
C GLN A 26 -15.79 2.98 -15.39
N TRP A 27 -14.81 3.31 -16.23
CA TRP A 27 -14.90 4.11 -17.44
C TRP A 27 -14.29 3.31 -18.59
N PRO A 28 -14.56 3.65 -19.86
CA PRO A 28 -13.99 2.91 -20.99
C PRO A 28 -12.46 2.82 -20.99
N ALA A 29 -11.77 3.82 -20.42
CA ALA A 29 -10.30 3.92 -20.41
C ALA A 29 -9.69 3.86 -19.01
N LEU A 30 -10.47 3.61 -17.95
CA LEU A 30 -10.00 3.62 -16.57
C LEU A 30 -10.88 2.78 -15.65
N SER A 31 -10.27 2.04 -14.76
CA SER A 31 -10.94 1.43 -13.60
C SER A 31 -10.33 1.89 -12.27
N ILE A 32 -11.18 2.10 -11.28
CA ILE A 32 -10.78 2.42 -9.90
C ILE A 32 -11.39 1.36 -8.99
N THR A 33 -10.55 0.55 -8.38
CA THR A 33 -10.97 -0.58 -7.55
C THR A 33 -10.17 -0.61 -6.24
N GLN A 34 -10.62 -1.41 -5.29
CA GLN A 34 -9.78 -1.75 -4.14
C GLN A 34 -8.60 -2.60 -4.64
N SER A 35 -7.39 -2.36 -4.11
CA SER A 35 -6.25 -3.21 -4.44
C SER A 35 -6.36 -4.58 -3.76
N SER A 36 -5.51 -5.53 -4.20
CA SER A 36 -5.47 -6.88 -3.65
C SER A 36 -4.90 -6.99 -2.23
N PHE A 37 -4.32 -5.93 -1.68
CA PHE A 37 -3.71 -6.00 -0.35
C PHE A 37 -4.76 -6.26 0.74
N LYS A 38 -4.57 -7.33 1.49
CA LYS A 38 -5.41 -7.72 2.62
C LYS A 38 -4.76 -7.37 3.95
N GLU A 39 -3.43 -7.50 4.03
CA GLU A 39 -2.66 -7.18 5.24
C GLU A 39 -1.49 -6.26 4.91
N ILE A 40 -1.16 -5.38 5.84
CA ILE A 40 -0.02 -4.46 5.78
C ILE A 40 0.67 -4.44 7.14
N CYS A 41 1.98 -4.67 7.16
CA CYS A 41 2.82 -4.46 8.34
C CYS A 41 3.95 -3.51 8.04
N SER A 42 4.33 -2.67 8.98
CA SER A 42 5.62 -1.99 8.94
C SER A 42 6.69 -2.86 9.58
N ILE A 43 7.86 -2.92 8.94
CA ILE A 43 9.07 -3.51 9.48
C ILE A 43 10.10 -2.40 9.61
N ASN A 44 10.62 -2.20 10.83
CA ASN A 44 11.68 -1.24 11.13
C ASN A 44 12.91 -2.02 11.55
N ALA A 45 14.03 -1.86 10.80
CA ALA A 45 15.29 -2.46 11.20
C ALA A 45 15.73 -1.93 12.57
N SER A 46 16.18 -2.83 13.44
CA SER A 46 16.85 -2.44 14.69
C SER A 46 18.15 -1.69 14.38
N LEU A 47 18.64 -0.92 15.35
CA LEU A 47 19.87 -0.16 15.19
C LEU A 47 21.00 -1.08 14.69
N ASP A 48 21.69 -0.66 13.64
CA ASP A 48 22.81 -1.37 12.99
C ASP A 48 22.47 -2.78 12.43
N LYS A 49 21.17 -3.16 12.37
CA LYS A 49 20.71 -4.47 11.90
C LYS A 49 20.10 -4.46 10.49
N GLN A 50 20.26 -3.40 9.75
CA GLN A 50 19.65 -3.29 8.41
C GLN A 50 20.19 -4.33 7.43
N LEU A 51 21.49 -4.65 7.49
CA LEU A 51 22.10 -5.68 6.64
C LEU A 51 21.58 -7.07 7.02
N ASP A 52 21.56 -7.38 8.32
CA ASP A 52 21.06 -8.65 8.84
C ASP A 52 19.58 -8.85 8.45
N LEU A 53 18.77 -7.79 8.55
CA LEU A 53 17.37 -7.82 8.12
C LEU A 53 17.24 -8.10 6.63
N ASN A 54 18.08 -7.47 5.80
CA ASN A 54 18.06 -7.69 4.35
C ASN A 54 18.46 -9.12 3.96
N GLU A 55 19.48 -9.69 4.61
CA GLU A 55 19.90 -11.08 4.38
C GLU A 55 18.80 -12.04 4.78
N ARG A 56 18.20 -11.86 5.96
CA ARG A 56 17.09 -12.68 6.40
C ARG A 56 15.86 -12.56 5.50
N PHE A 57 15.59 -11.36 4.96
CA PHE A 57 14.52 -11.15 4.00
C PHE A 57 14.77 -11.93 2.69
N LYS A 58 16.03 -12.02 2.25
CA LYS A 58 16.42 -12.87 1.10
C LYS A 58 16.20 -14.35 1.37
N GLU A 59 16.57 -14.83 2.57
CA GLU A 59 16.36 -16.23 2.95
C GLU A 59 14.88 -16.60 2.97
N GLU A 60 14.02 -15.71 3.51
CA GLU A 60 12.60 -15.99 3.68
C GLU A 60 11.75 -15.79 2.41
N TYR A 61 12.07 -14.79 1.60
CA TYR A 61 11.25 -14.39 0.45
C TYR A 61 11.98 -14.49 -0.89
N GLY A 62 13.27 -14.82 -0.90
CA GLY A 62 14.08 -14.86 -2.13
C GLY A 62 14.38 -13.49 -2.75
N ILE A 63 14.08 -12.39 -2.05
CA ILE A 63 14.23 -11.02 -2.54
C ILE A 63 14.96 -10.14 -1.52
N SER A 64 15.68 -9.13 -2.01
CA SER A 64 16.27 -8.10 -1.15
C SER A 64 15.24 -7.04 -0.80
N LEU A 65 15.40 -6.41 0.37
CA LEU A 65 14.64 -5.21 0.72
C LEU A 65 14.89 -4.12 -0.32
N PRO A 66 13.83 -3.45 -0.82
CA PRO A 66 13.97 -2.43 -1.84
C PRO A 66 14.68 -1.19 -1.32
N ALA A 67 15.47 -0.58 -2.21
CA ALA A 67 16.12 0.71 -1.99
C ALA A 67 15.08 1.84 -1.87
N PRO A 68 15.48 3.05 -1.40
CA PRO A 68 14.62 4.23 -1.40
C PRO A 68 13.91 4.46 -2.74
N GLY A 69 12.62 4.72 -2.69
CA GLY A 69 11.80 4.96 -3.88
C GLY A 69 11.43 3.71 -4.67
N LYS A 70 11.66 2.51 -4.15
CA LYS A 70 11.43 1.23 -4.83
C LYS A 70 10.47 0.32 -4.10
N MET A 71 9.88 -0.59 -4.87
CA MET A 71 9.10 -1.73 -4.41
C MET A 71 9.56 -3.01 -5.13
N VAL A 72 9.33 -4.14 -4.50
CA VAL A 72 9.58 -5.48 -5.05
C VAL A 72 8.42 -6.38 -4.67
N ASN A 73 7.97 -7.22 -5.60
CA ASN A 73 6.97 -8.24 -5.32
C ASN A 73 7.61 -9.49 -4.71
N HIS A 74 6.88 -10.15 -3.83
CA HIS A 74 7.16 -11.51 -3.35
C HIS A 74 5.96 -12.43 -3.64
N SER A 75 6.05 -13.70 -3.27
CA SER A 75 5.06 -14.72 -3.64
C SER A 75 3.61 -14.38 -3.28
N THR A 76 3.38 -13.69 -2.17
CA THR A 76 2.03 -13.42 -1.65
C THR A 76 1.71 -11.93 -1.52
N GLY A 77 2.60 -11.03 -1.99
CA GLY A 77 2.38 -9.59 -1.87
C GLY A 77 3.55 -8.77 -2.37
N SER A 78 3.84 -7.68 -1.69
CA SER A 78 4.94 -6.78 -2.02
C SER A 78 5.62 -6.20 -0.79
N VAL A 79 6.83 -5.71 -0.97
CA VAL A 79 7.52 -4.89 0.01
C VAL A 79 7.95 -3.59 -0.66
N PHE A 80 7.81 -2.47 0.03
CA PHE A 80 8.25 -1.17 -0.47
C PHE A 80 8.87 -0.30 0.61
N TRP A 81 9.80 0.54 0.19
CA TRP A 81 10.49 1.47 1.07
C TRP A 81 9.55 2.58 1.54
N VAL A 82 9.60 2.93 2.82
CA VAL A 82 8.76 3.96 3.46
C VAL A 82 9.59 5.14 3.96
N SER A 83 10.67 4.82 4.68
CA SER A 83 11.60 5.80 5.26
C SER A 83 12.93 5.11 5.58
N PRO A 84 13.97 5.83 6.00
CA PRO A 84 15.21 5.20 6.45
C PRO A 84 14.95 4.07 7.43
N SER A 85 15.51 2.90 7.15
CA SER A 85 15.37 1.66 7.93
C SER A 85 13.94 1.14 8.10
N GLN A 86 12.96 1.61 7.30
CA GLN A 86 11.56 1.21 7.40
C GLN A 86 10.97 0.82 6.04
N TRP A 87 10.27 -0.31 6.04
CA TRP A 87 9.53 -0.85 4.89
C TRP A 87 8.11 -1.24 5.30
N PHE A 88 7.19 -1.17 4.33
CA PHE A 88 5.91 -1.85 4.44
C PHE A 88 5.97 -3.17 3.70
N VAL A 89 5.52 -4.23 4.37
CA VAL A 89 5.31 -5.56 3.79
C VAL A 89 3.81 -5.77 3.69
N THR A 90 3.34 -6.13 2.50
CA THR A 90 1.92 -6.38 2.23
C THR A 90 1.67 -7.84 1.93
N SER A 91 0.46 -8.32 2.20
CA SER A 91 -0.02 -9.63 1.77
C SER A 91 -1.35 -9.50 1.05
N ASN A 92 -1.53 -10.27 -0.02
CA ASN A 92 -2.80 -10.43 -0.73
C ASN A 92 -3.70 -11.51 -0.09
N GLU A 93 -3.15 -12.24 0.88
CA GLU A 93 -3.85 -13.25 1.66
C GLU A 93 -4.32 -12.64 2.99
N CYS A 94 -5.55 -12.94 3.38
CA CYS A 94 -6.07 -12.54 4.68
C CYS A 94 -5.46 -13.44 5.77
N ASN A 95 -4.65 -12.85 6.63
CA ASN A 95 -4.03 -13.52 7.76
C ASN A 95 -4.09 -12.64 9.01
N PRO A 96 -5.04 -12.86 9.92
CA PRO A 96 -5.20 -12.05 11.14
C PRO A 96 -3.95 -12.01 12.04
N TYR A 97 -3.01 -12.93 11.84
CA TYR A 97 -1.76 -13.06 12.59
C TYR A 97 -0.53 -12.71 11.74
N PHE A 98 -0.71 -11.89 10.70
CA PHE A 98 0.37 -11.54 9.78
C PHE A 98 1.53 -10.84 10.49
N ASP A 99 1.24 -9.95 11.44
CA ASP A 99 2.23 -9.30 12.29
C ASP A 99 3.01 -10.30 13.17
N GLN A 100 2.33 -11.29 13.73
CA GLN A 100 2.97 -12.33 14.56
C GLN A 100 3.86 -13.24 13.71
N LEU A 101 3.40 -13.57 12.49
CA LEU A 101 4.19 -14.34 11.53
C LEU A 101 5.50 -13.60 11.20
N LEU A 102 5.42 -12.32 10.85
CA LEU A 102 6.59 -11.51 10.54
C LEU A 102 7.47 -11.29 11.77
N THR A 103 6.88 -11.05 12.93
CA THR A 103 7.61 -10.94 14.19
C THR A 103 8.42 -12.21 14.48
N LYS A 104 7.81 -13.40 14.32
CA LYS A 104 8.52 -14.67 14.53
C LYS A 104 9.74 -14.82 13.60
N LYS A 105 9.66 -14.29 12.38
CA LYS A 105 10.74 -14.36 11.39
C LYS A 105 11.85 -13.34 11.63
N PHE A 106 11.53 -12.16 12.15
CA PHE A 106 12.42 -10.98 12.12
C PHE A 106 12.65 -10.30 13.49
N ASN A 107 12.18 -10.87 14.62
CA ASN A 107 12.14 -10.22 15.94
C ASN A 107 13.52 -9.80 16.50
N ASP A 108 14.59 -10.48 16.12
CA ASP A 108 15.96 -10.20 16.58
C ASP A 108 16.68 -9.13 15.74
N VAL A 109 16.12 -8.77 14.58
CA VAL A 109 16.70 -7.80 13.65
C VAL A 109 15.77 -6.62 13.34
N SER A 110 14.50 -6.70 13.74
CA SER A 110 13.52 -5.65 13.44
C SER A 110 12.36 -5.59 14.43
N THR A 111 11.65 -4.48 14.42
CA THR A 111 10.33 -4.33 15.05
C THR A 111 9.26 -4.39 13.97
N VAL A 112 8.23 -5.20 14.19
CA VAL A 112 7.07 -5.34 13.30
C VAL A 112 5.84 -4.71 13.95
N THR A 113 5.08 -3.96 13.17
CA THR A 113 3.83 -3.34 13.64
C THR A 113 2.74 -3.53 12.59
N LEU A 114 1.58 -4.04 13.01
CA LEU A 114 0.40 -4.17 12.15
C LEU A 114 -0.11 -2.78 11.71
N GLN A 115 -0.33 -2.62 10.42
CA GLN A 115 -0.77 -1.37 9.79
C GLN A 115 -2.05 -1.53 8.97
N THR A 116 -2.62 -2.72 8.89
CA THR A 116 -3.76 -3.05 8.02
C THR A 116 -4.94 -2.08 8.22
N ASP A 117 -5.26 -1.75 9.46
CA ASP A 117 -6.39 -0.85 9.75
C ASP A 117 -6.07 0.65 9.61
N ALA A 118 -4.80 1.01 9.42
CA ALA A 118 -4.38 2.40 9.27
C ALA A 118 -4.51 2.91 7.83
N TRP A 119 -4.50 2.02 6.86
CA TRP A 119 -4.40 2.34 5.45
C TRP A 119 -5.57 1.79 4.64
N ILE A 120 -5.90 2.51 3.56
CA ILE A 120 -6.71 2.02 2.45
C ILE A 120 -5.83 1.93 1.21
N SER A 121 -6.16 0.99 0.33
CA SER A 121 -5.40 0.77 -0.89
C SER A 121 -6.33 0.77 -2.10
N ILE A 122 -6.08 1.68 -3.04
CA ILE A 122 -6.86 1.89 -4.25
C ILE A 122 -5.98 1.54 -5.45
N LYS A 123 -6.47 0.68 -6.33
CA LYS A 123 -5.87 0.36 -7.62
C LYS A 123 -6.54 1.22 -8.70
N ILE A 124 -5.73 1.87 -9.51
CA ILE A 124 -6.13 2.68 -10.66
C ILE A 124 -5.45 2.07 -11.87
N GLU A 125 -6.25 1.63 -12.85
CA GLU A 125 -5.77 0.85 -13.98
C GLU A 125 -6.46 1.26 -15.28
N GLY A 126 -5.69 1.36 -16.34
CA GLY A 126 -6.15 1.67 -17.69
C GLY A 126 -5.36 2.79 -18.34
N PRO A 127 -5.46 2.95 -19.67
CA PRO A 127 -4.65 3.88 -20.45
C PRO A 127 -4.77 5.36 -20.02
N ALA A 128 -5.87 5.76 -19.39
CA ALA A 128 -6.04 7.11 -18.86
C ALA A 128 -5.50 7.30 -17.42
N SER A 129 -4.90 6.26 -16.80
CA SER A 129 -4.45 6.31 -15.41
C SER A 129 -3.40 7.40 -15.17
N LEU A 130 -2.43 7.55 -16.08
CA LEU A 130 -1.39 8.56 -15.98
C LEU A 130 -1.99 9.97 -16.09
N ASP A 131 -2.82 10.25 -17.09
CA ASP A 131 -3.44 11.57 -17.32
C ASP A 131 -4.28 12.04 -16.12
N VAL A 132 -4.98 11.10 -15.47
CA VAL A 132 -5.78 11.40 -14.26
C VAL A 132 -4.86 11.69 -13.08
N LEU A 133 -3.84 10.87 -12.87
CA LEU A 133 -2.97 10.98 -11.71
C LEU A 133 -2.05 12.20 -11.78
N GLU A 134 -1.57 12.60 -12.93
CA GLU A 134 -0.75 13.81 -13.11
C GLU A 134 -1.46 15.10 -12.67
N ARG A 135 -2.80 15.13 -12.64
CA ARG A 135 -3.58 16.26 -12.13
C ARG A 135 -3.62 16.33 -10.59
N LEU A 136 -3.37 15.22 -9.93
CA LEU A 136 -3.53 15.07 -8.48
C LEU A 136 -2.21 14.92 -7.74
N ILE A 137 -1.24 14.28 -8.37
CA ILE A 137 0.02 13.87 -7.76
C ILE A 137 1.09 14.91 -8.04
N LYS A 138 1.90 15.24 -7.02
CA LYS A 138 2.88 16.33 -7.08
C LYS A 138 4.28 15.91 -7.53
N ILE A 139 4.40 14.75 -8.16
CA ILE A 139 5.65 14.24 -8.74
C ILE A 139 5.42 13.83 -10.19
N ASP A 140 6.48 13.81 -10.97
CA ASP A 140 6.45 13.31 -12.34
C ASP A 140 6.30 11.79 -12.35
N LEU A 141 5.16 11.32 -12.87
CA LEU A 141 4.81 9.88 -12.95
C LEU A 141 5.21 9.25 -14.30
N SER A 142 5.86 10.00 -15.19
CA SER A 142 6.34 9.47 -16.46
C SER A 142 7.25 8.25 -16.26
N GLU A 143 7.29 7.35 -17.24
CA GLU A 143 8.12 6.13 -17.18
C GLU A 143 9.60 6.43 -16.94
N ARG A 144 10.08 7.59 -17.39
CA ARG A 144 11.46 8.04 -17.16
C ARG A 144 11.78 8.29 -15.70
N ASN A 145 10.86 8.94 -14.96
CA ASN A 145 11.09 9.42 -13.59
C ASN A 145 10.43 8.53 -12.53
N PHE A 146 9.38 7.80 -12.92
CA PHE A 146 8.66 6.86 -12.07
C PHE A 146 8.42 5.53 -12.81
N PRO A 147 9.50 4.78 -13.12
CA PRO A 147 9.38 3.51 -13.84
C PRO A 147 8.72 2.43 -12.99
N SER A 148 8.31 1.35 -13.64
CA SER A 148 7.84 0.12 -12.97
C SER A 148 8.74 -0.30 -11.82
N GLY A 149 8.16 -0.73 -10.70
CA GLY A 149 8.86 -1.03 -9.46
C GLY A 149 9.20 0.22 -8.62
N SER A 150 8.63 1.37 -8.93
CA SER A 150 8.75 2.58 -8.13
C SER A 150 7.66 2.66 -7.06
N ALA A 151 8.04 3.17 -5.87
CA ALA A 151 7.13 3.46 -4.77
C ALA A 151 7.64 4.66 -3.98
N THR A 152 6.79 5.65 -3.70
CA THR A 152 7.20 6.81 -2.93
C THR A 152 6.06 7.43 -2.14
N ARG A 153 6.40 8.19 -1.12
CA ARG A 153 5.47 9.04 -0.39
C ARG A 153 5.37 10.40 -1.07
N THR A 154 4.15 10.86 -1.34
CA THR A 154 3.91 12.13 -2.03
C THR A 154 2.58 12.76 -1.62
N GLY A 155 2.28 13.94 -2.16
CA GLY A 155 0.99 14.59 -2.01
C GLY A 155 0.03 14.21 -3.12
N CYS A 156 -1.23 13.94 -2.74
CA CYS A 156 -2.36 13.86 -3.63
C CYS A 156 -3.36 14.94 -3.21
N SER A 157 -3.48 16.02 -3.97
CA SER A 157 -4.21 17.22 -3.55
C SER A 157 -3.69 17.73 -2.19
N HIS A 158 -4.47 17.63 -1.10
CA HIS A 158 -4.04 18.02 0.26
C HIS A 158 -3.69 16.81 1.15
N MET A 159 -3.79 15.60 0.64
CA MET A 159 -3.54 14.37 1.39
C MET A 159 -2.15 13.85 1.14
N THR A 160 -1.52 13.29 2.17
CA THR A 160 -0.29 12.51 2.01
C THR A 160 -0.64 11.06 1.74
N ILE A 161 -0.03 10.49 0.69
CA ILE A 161 -0.23 9.13 0.25
C ILE A 161 1.11 8.44 -0.03
N PHE A 162 1.07 7.12 -0.17
CA PHE A 162 2.07 6.38 -0.93
C PHE A 162 1.51 6.05 -2.31
N ILE A 163 2.32 6.23 -3.36
CA ILE A 163 2.00 5.80 -4.71
C ILE A 163 3.01 4.76 -5.16
N GLN A 164 2.53 3.73 -5.82
CA GLN A 164 3.31 2.62 -6.35
C GLN A 164 2.99 2.42 -7.82
N LYS A 165 4.00 2.06 -8.60
CA LYS A 165 3.85 1.60 -9.98
C LYS A 165 4.30 0.14 -10.07
N PRO A 166 3.38 -0.83 -9.95
CA PRO A 166 3.69 -2.24 -10.12
C PRO A 166 4.18 -2.54 -11.55
N HIS A 167 4.63 -3.77 -11.80
CA HIS A 167 5.12 -4.18 -13.13
C HIS A 167 4.00 -4.37 -14.17
N GLN A 168 2.77 -4.08 -13.83
CA GLN A 168 1.62 -4.08 -14.73
C GLN A 168 1.54 -2.73 -15.44
N GLU A 169 1.37 -2.75 -16.78
CA GLU A 169 1.19 -1.53 -17.57
C GLU A 169 -0.05 -0.75 -17.13
N ASP A 170 0.02 0.57 -17.25
CA ASP A 170 -1.07 1.49 -16.94
C ASP A 170 -1.75 1.26 -15.59
N CYS A 171 -0.97 0.80 -14.61
CA CYS A 171 -1.45 0.46 -13.28
C CYS A 171 -0.69 1.25 -12.21
N PHE A 172 -1.46 1.85 -11.30
CA PHE A 172 -0.94 2.50 -10.10
C PHE A 172 -1.71 2.01 -8.87
N ILE A 173 -1.02 1.94 -7.73
CA ILE A 173 -1.63 1.65 -6.43
C ILE A 173 -1.37 2.83 -5.52
N ILE A 174 -2.44 3.34 -4.91
CA ILE A 174 -2.38 4.44 -3.94
C ILE A 174 -2.75 3.90 -2.57
N LEU A 175 -1.87 4.11 -1.58
CA LEU A 175 -2.21 3.90 -0.18
C LEU A 175 -2.44 5.26 0.48
N GLY A 176 -3.64 5.46 1.00
CA GLY A 176 -4.00 6.63 1.79
C GLY A 176 -4.34 6.25 3.22
N ALA A 177 -4.23 7.20 4.16
CA ALA A 177 -4.72 6.95 5.51
C ALA A 177 -6.22 6.65 5.48
N ARG A 178 -6.68 5.68 6.29
CA ARG A 178 -8.09 5.28 6.35
C ARG A 178 -9.03 6.45 6.62
N SER A 179 -8.62 7.43 7.42
CA SER A 179 -9.41 8.64 7.67
C SER A 179 -9.70 9.49 6.44
N TYR A 180 -8.91 9.33 5.37
CA TYR A 180 -9.09 10.04 4.11
C TYR A 180 -9.84 9.24 3.04
N THR A 181 -10.41 8.07 3.37
CA THR A 181 -11.05 7.16 2.41
C THR A 181 -11.99 7.90 1.46
N LYS A 182 -13.00 8.57 2.02
CA LYS A 182 -13.99 9.29 1.22
C LYS A 182 -13.35 10.41 0.39
N SER A 183 -12.56 11.27 1.02
CA SER A 183 -11.92 12.39 0.34
C SER A 183 -11.00 11.93 -0.81
N LEU A 184 -10.27 10.83 -0.61
CA LEU A 184 -9.37 10.30 -1.63
C LEU A 184 -10.15 9.74 -2.82
N VAL A 185 -11.19 8.93 -2.57
CA VAL A 185 -12.07 8.39 -3.62
C VAL A 185 -12.77 9.51 -4.38
N ASP A 186 -13.37 10.47 -3.67
CA ASP A 186 -14.08 11.60 -4.29
C ASP A 186 -13.11 12.44 -5.18
N THR A 187 -11.90 12.71 -4.69
CA THR A 187 -10.87 13.47 -5.41
C THR A 187 -10.44 12.77 -6.70
N ILE A 188 -10.17 11.45 -6.65
CA ILE A 188 -9.77 10.67 -7.82
C ILE A 188 -10.94 10.56 -8.81
N THR A 189 -12.16 10.32 -8.31
CA THR A 189 -13.37 10.23 -9.14
C THR A 189 -13.63 11.54 -9.88
N GLN A 190 -13.57 12.68 -9.19
CA GLN A 190 -13.78 13.99 -9.80
C GLN A 190 -12.73 14.30 -10.88
N ALA A 191 -11.45 13.99 -10.62
CA ALA A 191 -10.41 14.16 -11.64
C ALA A 191 -10.66 13.28 -12.87
N THR A 192 -11.11 12.04 -12.64
CA THR A 192 -11.49 11.12 -13.73
C THR A 192 -12.65 11.64 -14.54
N GLU A 193 -13.73 12.10 -13.89
CA GLU A 193 -14.90 12.67 -14.56
C GLU A 193 -14.56 13.94 -15.35
N ASN A 194 -13.62 14.74 -14.89
CA ASN A 194 -13.15 15.93 -15.61
C ASN A 194 -12.39 15.60 -16.90
N ILE A 195 -11.82 14.39 -17.02
CA ILE A 195 -11.05 13.94 -18.18
C ILE A 195 -11.91 13.07 -19.10
N LEU A 196 -12.61 12.10 -18.54
CA LEU A 196 -13.33 11.06 -19.28
C LEU A 196 -14.84 11.29 -19.40
N GLY A 197 -15.37 12.32 -18.74
CA GLY A 197 -16.80 12.54 -18.61
C GLY A 197 -17.40 11.84 -17.38
N LYS A 198 -18.63 12.23 -17.07
CA LYS A 198 -19.36 11.60 -15.96
C LYS A 198 -19.62 10.14 -16.27
N LYS A 199 -19.62 9.33 -15.23
CA LYS A 199 -20.04 7.94 -15.31
C LYS A 199 -21.53 7.90 -15.67
N GLU A 200 -21.91 7.15 -16.71
CA GLU A 200 -23.30 6.83 -17.05
C GLU A 200 -23.96 5.92 -15.99
#